data_8d3c1cfe33b252b9fcf4662402984581
#
_entry.id   8d3c1cfe33b252b9fcf4662402984581
#
_cell.length_a   1.000
_cell.length_b   1.000
_cell.length_c   1.000
_cell.angle_alpha   90.00
_cell.angle_beta   90.00
_cell.angle_gamma   90.00
#
_symmetry.space_group_name_H-M   'P 1'
#
loop_
_entity.id
_entity.type
_entity.pdbx_description
1 polymer ?
#
loop_
_entity_poly.entity_id
_entity_poly.type
_entity_poly.pdbx_seq_one_letter_code
_entity_poly.pdbx_strand_id
1 'polypeptide(L)'
;MSVDSNVMVAGQAAYELVLAPKDTRSLVGQIRIAIDGSNGVPLRVQVFARNAASPAISVGFTSVTFATPPSSQTSFTPPAGAKIIKASAGQHKPATGAKPDVSTTGTGWLTVLSAPTPTLTGTKNAGQNESGAVLHDLLAAATSVHGAWGSGKLLHTSLVSVLMTDSGRTYIGAVQPSVLYAAAAQH
;
A
#
# COMPACT_ATOMS: atom_id res chain seq x y z
N MET A 1 16.51 -6.38 13.36
CA MET A 1 16.11 -7.60 12.63
C MET A 1 16.32 -8.76 13.57
N SER A 2 15.30 -9.57 13.79
CA SER A 2 15.36 -10.80 14.56
C SER A 2 14.61 -11.90 13.82
N VAL A 3 14.96 -13.16 14.12
CA VAL A 3 14.28 -14.33 13.56
C VAL A 3 13.73 -15.11 14.76
N ASP A 4 12.45 -15.43 14.72
CA ASP A 4 11.79 -16.32 15.66
C ASP A 4 11.49 -17.64 14.93
N SER A 5 11.76 -18.78 15.56
CA SER A 5 11.54 -20.10 14.98
C SER A 5 10.30 -20.74 15.63
N ASN A 6 9.54 -21.49 14.83
CA ASN A 6 8.37 -22.29 15.21
C ASN A 6 7.00 -21.60 15.11
N VAL A 7 6.76 -20.94 13.99
CA VAL A 7 5.41 -20.49 13.63
C VAL A 7 4.79 -21.50 12.66
N MET A 8 3.52 -21.83 12.85
CA MET A 8 2.75 -22.63 11.89
C MET A 8 1.82 -21.71 11.09
N VAL A 9 1.91 -21.76 9.76
CA VAL A 9 1.04 -20.98 8.85
C VAL A 9 0.53 -21.91 7.74
N ALA A 10 -0.78 -21.96 7.55
CA ALA A 10 -1.41 -22.80 6.53
C ALA A 10 -0.99 -24.30 6.61
N GLY A 11 -0.72 -24.80 7.82
CA GLY A 11 -0.24 -26.17 8.06
C GLY A 11 1.25 -26.40 7.78
N GLN A 12 2.02 -25.37 7.44
CA GLN A 12 3.45 -25.44 7.17
C GLN A 12 4.27 -24.85 8.32
N ALA A 13 5.40 -25.50 8.62
CA ALA A 13 6.37 -24.98 9.58
C ALA A 13 7.14 -23.80 8.96
N ALA A 14 7.13 -22.68 9.64
CA ALA A 14 7.73 -21.44 9.17
C ALA A 14 8.64 -20.82 10.24
N TYR A 15 9.58 -19.99 9.82
CA TYR A 15 10.27 -19.06 10.70
C TYR A 15 9.77 -17.63 10.42
N GLU A 16 9.73 -16.82 11.47
CA GLU A 16 9.23 -15.45 11.38
C GLU A 16 10.39 -14.46 11.36
N LEU A 17 10.49 -13.71 10.26
CA LEU A 17 11.40 -12.59 10.11
C LEU A 17 10.72 -11.33 10.65
N VAL A 18 11.35 -10.66 11.62
CA VAL A 18 10.85 -9.42 12.21
C VAL A 18 11.73 -8.24 11.80
N LEU A 19 11.11 -7.26 11.15
CA LEU A 19 11.72 -6.01 10.73
C LEU A 19 11.09 -4.87 11.53
N ALA A 20 11.89 -4.04 12.20
CA ALA A 20 11.41 -2.88 12.94
C ALA A 20 12.18 -1.62 12.55
N PRO A 21 11.49 -0.51 12.23
CA PRO A 21 12.12 0.78 12.02
C PRO A 21 12.80 1.27 13.30
N LYS A 22 14.05 1.74 13.20
CA LYS A 22 14.75 2.38 14.32
C LYS A 22 14.22 3.78 14.58
N ASP A 23 13.79 4.47 13.53
CA ASP A 23 13.30 5.85 13.62
C ASP A 23 11.86 5.87 14.15
N THR A 24 11.65 6.63 15.23
CA THR A 24 10.35 6.74 15.89
C THR A 24 9.32 7.55 15.10
N ARG A 25 9.74 8.27 14.07
CA ARG A 25 8.85 9.02 13.19
C ARG A 25 8.10 8.13 12.18
N SER A 26 8.52 6.86 11.99
CA SER A 26 7.72 5.87 11.26
C SER A 26 6.50 5.47 12.08
N LEU A 27 5.33 5.39 11.45
CA LEU A 27 4.10 4.84 12.03
C LEU A 27 4.12 3.31 12.08
N VAL A 28 4.94 2.69 11.23
CA VAL A 28 5.17 1.25 11.30
C VAL A 28 6.00 0.94 12.54
N GLY A 29 5.50 0.06 13.38
CA GLY A 29 6.22 -0.45 14.55
C GLY A 29 7.09 -1.66 14.19
N GLN A 30 6.49 -2.62 13.48
CA GLN A 30 7.19 -3.81 12.97
C GLN A 30 6.45 -4.43 11.79
N ILE A 31 7.18 -5.15 10.97
CA ILE A 31 6.67 -6.06 9.96
C ILE A 31 7.13 -7.47 10.32
N ARG A 32 6.22 -8.44 10.30
CA ARG A 32 6.52 -9.85 10.49
C ARG A 32 6.21 -10.60 9.22
N ILE A 33 7.16 -11.40 8.76
CA ILE A 33 7.04 -12.22 7.56
C ILE A 33 7.31 -13.66 7.96
N ALA A 34 6.27 -14.51 7.91
CA ALA A 34 6.42 -15.94 8.10
C ALA A 34 6.84 -16.58 6.78
N ILE A 35 7.95 -17.29 6.79
CA ILE A 35 8.60 -17.90 5.63
C ILE A 35 8.67 -19.40 5.85
N ASP A 36 8.19 -20.19 4.87
CA ASP A 36 8.28 -21.65 4.92
C ASP A 36 9.73 -22.12 5.09
N GLY A 37 9.95 -22.98 6.07
CA GLY A 37 11.29 -23.46 6.43
C GLY A 37 11.96 -24.35 5.39
N SER A 38 11.17 -24.94 4.48
CA SER A 38 11.63 -25.93 3.51
C SER A 38 11.99 -25.32 2.17
N ASN A 39 11.18 -24.36 1.70
CA ASN A 39 11.28 -23.84 0.34
C ASN A 39 11.42 -22.31 0.26
N GLY A 40 11.36 -21.60 1.40
CA GLY A 40 11.56 -20.17 1.46
C GLY A 40 10.37 -19.33 0.96
N VAL A 41 9.20 -19.92 0.76
CA VAL A 41 8.01 -19.20 0.31
C VAL A 41 7.43 -18.37 1.46
N PRO A 42 7.14 -17.06 1.26
CA PRO A 42 6.47 -16.25 2.27
C PRO A 42 5.00 -16.70 2.40
N LEU A 43 4.61 -17.11 3.60
CA LEU A 43 3.30 -17.65 3.90
C LEU A 43 2.34 -16.62 4.52
N ARG A 44 2.88 -15.65 5.25
CA ARG A 44 2.11 -14.58 5.90
C ARG A 44 2.95 -13.32 6.07
N VAL A 45 2.33 -12.17 5.83
CA VAL A 45 2.90 -10.85 6.13
C VAL A 45 1.94 -10.12 7.07
N GLN A 46 2.48 -9.58 8.15
CA GLN A 46 1.74 -8.76 9.12
C GLN A 46 2.44 -7.43 9.32
N VAL A 47 1.68 -6.34 9.29
CA VAL A 47 2.18 -4.98 9.55
C VAL A 47 1.52 -4.48 10.83
N PHE A 48 2.35 -4.12 11.79
CA PHE A 48 1.91 -3.57 13.07
C PHE A 48 2.16 -2.08 13.09
N ALA A 49 1.17 -1.33 13.51
CA ALA A 49 1.38 0.07 13.85
C ALA A 49 2.27 0.19 15.10
N ARG A 50 2.89 1.34 15.28
CA ARG A 50 3.72 1.60 16.46
C ARG A 50 2.87 1.48 17.73
N ASN A 51 3.40 0.76 18.72
CA ASN A 51 2.73 0.47 20.00
C ASN A 51 1.42 -0.34 19.90
N ALA A 52 1.12 -0.94 18.76
CA ALA A 52 -0.03 -1.82 18.61
C ALA A 52 0.32 -3.28 18.94
N ALA A 53 -0.54 -3.94 19.71
CA ALA A 53 -0.40 -5.36 20.04
C ALA A 53 -0.92 -6.27 18.92
N SER A 54 -1.85 -5.77 18.09
CA SER A 54 -2.45 -6.50 16.97
C SER A 54 -1.99 -5.92 15.63
N PRO A 55 -1.86 -6.75 14.58
CA PRO A 55 -1.52 -6.26 13.26
C PRO A 55 -2.66 -5.40 12.70
N ALA A 56 -2.31 -4.26 12.10
CA ALA A 56 -3.26 -3.43 11.37
C ALA A 56 -3.54 -4.00 9.96
N ILE A 57 -2.56 -4.73 9.41
CA ILE A 57 -2.70 -5.46 8.14
C ILE A 57 -2.15 -6.86 8.35
N SER A 58 -2.91 -7.88 7.91
CA SER A 58 -2.46 -9.27 7.90
C SER A 58 -2.90 -9.91 6.59
N VAL A 59 -1.94 -10.39 5.81
CA VAL A 59 -2.17 -11.11 4.56
C VAL A 59 -1.41 -12.42 4.62
N GLY A 60 -2.06 -13.53 4.33
CA GLY A 60 -1.43 -14.84 4.38
C GLY A 60 -2.30 -15.94 3.77
N PHE A 61 -1.68 -17.08 3.55
CA PHE A 61 -2.39 -18.26 3.10
C PHE A 61 -3.19 -18.88 4.26
N THR A 62 -4.40 -19.31 3.98
CA THR A 62 -5.21 -20.16 4.89
C THR A 62 -4.90 -21.64 4.67
N SER A 63 -4.51 -21.99 3.45
CA SER A 63 -4.02 -23.33 3.08
C SER A 63 -3.03 -23.20 1.93
N VAL A 64 -2.05 -24.07 1.85
CA VAL A 64 -1.07 -24.13 0.78
C VAL A 64 -0.62 -25.57 0.55
N THR A 65 -0.44 -25.93 -0.72
CA THR A 65 0.12 -27.23 -1.12
C THR A 65 1.23 -26.99 -2.12
N PHE A 66 2.42 -27.51 -1.83
CA PHE A 66 3.62 -27.37 -2.67
C PHE A 66 3.76 -28.54 -3.68
N ALA A 67 2.65 -29.05 -4.17
CA ALA A 67 2.65 -30.06 -5.22
C ALA A 67 2.59 -29.39 -6.61
N THR A 68 3.11 -30.09 -7.64
CA THR A 68 2.93 -29.67 -9.02
C THR A 68 1.43 -29.64 -9.34
N PRO A 69 0.86 -28.51 -9.81
CA PRO A 69 -0.53 -28.45 -10.19
C PRO A 69 -0.83 -29.43 -11.32
N PRO A 70 -2.00 -30.10 -11.31
CA PRO A 70 -2.40 -30.95 -12.43
C PRO A 70 -2.55 -30.08 -13.70
N SER A 71 -2.25 -30.68 -14.85
CA SER A 71 -2.31 -29.99 -16.16
C SER A 71 -3.67 -29.36 -16.47
N SER A 72 -4.75 -29.92 -15.90
CA SER A 72 -6.11 -29.38 -16.02
C SER A 72 -6.28 -27.98 -15.42
N GLN A 73 -5.44 -27.57 -14.44
CA GLN A 73 -5.46 -26.22 -13.85
C GLN A 73 -4.62 -25.22 -14.64
N THR A 74 -3.70 -25.68 -15.48
CA THR A 74 -2.80 -24.84 -16.26
C THR A 74 -3.14 -24.79 -17.75
N SER A 75 -4.04 -25.68 -18.23
CA SER A 75 -4.54 -25.71 -19.61
C SER A 75 -5.89 -24.99 -19.72
N PHE A 76 -5.98 -24.03 -20.60
CA PHE A 76 -7.22 -23.35 -20.94
C PHE A 76 -7.70 -23.80 -22.33
N THR A 77 -8.88 -24.38 -22.38
CA THR A 77 -9.56 -24.69 -23.64
C THR A 77 -10.73 -23.73 -23.82
N PRO A 78 -10.70 -22.86 -24.84
CA PRO A 78 -11.80 -21.93 -25.08
C PRO A 78 -13.12 -22.69 -25.32
N PRO A 79 -14.27 -22.16 -24.86
CA PRO A 79 -15.57 -22.74 -25.20
C PRO A 79 -15.79 -22.78 -26.72
N ALA A 80 -16.59 -23.72 -27.19
CA ALA A 80 -16.94 -23.80 -28.63
C ALA A 80 -17.59 -22.49 -29.11
N GLY A 81 -17.08 -21.93 -30.21
CA GLY A 81 -17.54 -20.64 -30.74
C GLY A 81 -16.88 -19.39 -30.16
N ALA A 82 -16.02 -19.51 -29.17
CA ALA A 82 -15.31 -18.36 -28.61
C ALA A 82 -14.28 -17.79 -29.61
N LYS A 83 -14.31 -16.49 -29.85
CA LYS A 83 -13.30 -15.80 -30.66
C LYS A 83 -12.03 -15.58 -29.83
N ILE A 84 -10.96 -16.26 -30.20
CA ILE A 84 -9.66 -16.09 -29.54
C ILE A 84 -8.97 -14.84 -30.08
N ILE A 85 -8.76 -13.83 -29.26
CA ILE A 85 -7.95 -12.65 -29.57
C ILE A 85 -6.59 -12.85 -28.91
N LYS A 86 -5.56 -13.11 -29.69
CA LYS A 86 -4.18 -13.13 -29.20
C LYS A 86 -3.71 -11.69 -29.03
N ALA A 87 -3.67 -11.19 -27.80
CA ALA A 87 -3.02 -9.93 -27.50
C ALA A 87 -1.49 -10.13 -27.60
N SER A 88 -0.84 -9.41 -28.51
CA SER A 88 0.62 -9.37 -28.56
C SER A 88 1.12 -8.60 -27.32
N ALA A 89 1.98 -9.20 -26.52
CA ALA A 89 2.54 -8.65 -25.29
C ALA A 89 3.36 -7.34 -25.48
N GLY A 90 3.35 -6.73 -26.64
CA GLY A 90 4.06 -5.49 -26.97
C GLY A 90 3.16 -4.28 -27.27
N GLN A 91 1.83 -4.42 -27.22
CA GLN A 91 0.91 -3.33 -27.63
C GLN A 91 0.22 -2.59 -26.49
N HIS A 92 0.64 -2.78 -25.24
CA HIS A 92 0.35 -1.79 -24.23
C HIS A 92 1.29 -0.60 -24.49
N LYS A 93 0.94 0.25 -25.47
CA LYS A 93 1.43 1.63 -25.45
C LYS A 93 1.01 2.18 -24.08
N PRO A 94 1.96 2.59 -23.22
CA PRO A 94 1.57 3.37 -22.06
C PRO A 94 0.76 4.53 -22.61
N ALA A 95 -0.41 4.79 -22.03
CA ALA A 95 -1.16 5.97 -22.40
C ALA A 95 -0.15 7.13 -22.41
N THR A 96 -0.06 7.85 -23.53
CA THR A 96 0.77 9.05 -23.69
C THR A 96 0.14 10.18 -22.89
N GLY A 97 -0.11 9.95 -21.61
CA GLY A 97 -0.38 10.95 -20.61
C GLY A 97 0.94 11.41 -20.04
N ALA A 98 1.09 12.71 -19.83
CA ALA A 98 2.23 13.29 -19.10
C ALA A 98 2.53 12.41 -17.89
N LYS A 99 3.81 12.03 -17.67
CA LYS A 99 4.21 11.30 -16.47
C LYS A 99 3.62 12.06 -15.28
N PRO A 100 2.85 11.40 -14.40
CA PRO A 100 2.35 12.09 -13.22
C PRO A 100 3.56 12.69 -12.50
N ASP A 101 3.46 13.97 -12.11
CA ASP A 101 4.49 14.68 -11.35
C ASP A 101 4.51 14.12 -9.92
N VAL A 102 4.99 12.87 -9.81
CA VAL A 102 5.16 12.17 -8.54
C VAL A 102 6.61 12.29 -8.13
N SER A 103 6.85 12.83 -6.96
CA SER A 103 8.18 12.91 -6.36
C SER A 103 8.22 12.17 -5.03
N THR A 104 9.43 11.79 -4.62
CA THR A 104 9.69 11.11 -3.36
C THR A 104 10.69 11.91 -2.54
N THR A 105 10.38 12.10 -1.26
CA THR A 105 11.27 12.75 -0.28
C THR A 105 11.53 11.79 0.87
N GLY A 106 12.74 11.82 1.43
CA GLY A 106 13.15 10.91 2.49
C GLY A 106 13.65 9.56 1.96
N THR A 107 14.02 8.67 2.87
CA THR A 107 14.60 7.34 2.55
C THR A 107 14.03 6.25 3.44
N GLY A 108 13.92 5.04 2.91
CA GLY A 108 13.49 3.85 3.65
C GLY A 108 12.13 4.02 4.32
N TRP A 109 12.07 3.84 5.63
CA TRP A 109 10.83 3.92 6.42
C TRP A 109 10.23 5.33 6.54
N LEU A 110 10.99 6.36 6.16
CA LEU A 110 10.56 7.76 6.20
C LEU A 110 10.29 8.32 4.80
N THR A 111 10.09 7.47 3.82
CA THR A 111 9.74 7.89 2.46
C THR A 111 8.35 8.53 2.44
N VAL A 112 8.27 9.72 1.87
CA VAL A 112 7.04 10.46 1.57
C VAL A 112 6.91 10.56 0.06
N LEU A 113 5.76 10.15 -0.45
CA LEU A 113 5.35 10.37 -1.84
C LEU A 113 4.62 11.70 -1.93
N SER A 114 4.91 12.51 -2.94
CA SER A 114 4.12 13.69 -3.25
C SER A 114 3.66 13.67 -4.70
N ALA A 115 2.43 14.10 -4.91
CA ALA A 115 1.79 14.18 -6.22
C ALA A 115 0.82 15.37 -6.25
N PRO A 116 0.46 15.89 -7.44
CA PRO A 116 -0.64 16.82 -7.57
C PRO A 116 -1.91 16.22 -6.96
N THR A 117 -2.65 17.02 -6.20
CA THR A 117 -3.94 16.58 -5.64
C THR A 117 -4.89 16.28 -6.80
N PRO A 118 -5.45 15.08 -6.89
CA PRO A 118 -6.40 14.78 -7.94
C PRO A 118 -7.61 15.71 -7.83
N THR A 119 -7.83 16.52 -8.85
CA THR A 119 -9.05 17.32 -8.96
C THR A 119 -10.21 16.38 -9.25
N LEU A 120 -11.16 16.27 -8.33
CA LEU A 120 -12.39 15.49 -8.51
C LEU A 120 -13.37 16.15 -9.50
N THR A 121 -12.93 17.19 -10.22
CA THR A 121 -13.68 17.88 -11.26
C THR A 121 -13.63 17.08 -12.56
N GLY A 122 -14.52 16.11 -12.76
CA GLY A 122 -14.59 15.44 -14.06
C GLY A 122 -15.42 14.18 -14.17
N THR A 123 -15.82 13.59 -13.09
CA THR A 123 -16.78 12.49 -13.14
C THR A 123 -18.09 12.94 -12.51
N LYS A 124 -19.04 13.34 -13.37
CA LYS A 124 -20.46 13.57 -12.97
C LYS A 124 -21.10 12.33 -12.29
N ASN A 125 -20.32 11.25 -12.13
CA ASN A 125 -20.70 9.98 -11.50
C ASN A 125 -19.82 9.61 -10.29
N ALA A 126 -18.99 10.52 -9.76
CA ALA A 126 -18.13 10.22 -8.60
C ALA A 126 -18.94 9.94 -7.31
N GLY A 127 -20.21 10.34 -7.25
CA GLY A 127 -21.11 10.04 -6.13
C GLY A 127 -21.85 8.71 -6.23
N GLN A 128 -21.68 7.93 -7.31
CA GLN A 128 -22.39 6.66 -7.53
C GLN A 128 -21.47 5.43 -7.47
N ASN A 129 -20.16 5.61 -7.37
CA ASN A 129 -19.21 4.51 -7.19
C ASN A 129 -18.79 4.47 -5.72
N GLU A 130 -18.75 3.28 -5.14
CA GLU A 130 -18.29 3.05 -3.75
C GLU A 130 -16.95 3.75 -3.41
N SER A 131 -16.04 3.82 -4.37
CA SER A 131 -14.75 4.53 -4.23
C SER A 131 -14.90 6.04 -4.03
N GLY A 132 -15.91 6.68 -4.61
CA GLY A 132 -16.16 8.13 -4.46
C GLY A 132 -16.75 8.46 -3.09
N ALA A 133 -17.65 7.62 -2.58
CA ALA A 133 -18.25 7.79 -1.25
C ALA A 133 -17.19 7.62 -0.16
N VAL A 134 -16.34 6.58 -0.25
CA VAL A 134 -15.23 6.34 0.69
C VAL A 134 -14.25 7.52 0.72
N LEU A 135 -13.90 8.07 -0.44
CA LEU A 135 -13.01 9.24 -0.50
C LEU A 135 -13.65 10.48 0.11
N HIS A 136 -14.96 10.70 -0.11
CA HIS A 136 -15.69 11.81 0.51
C HIS A 136 -15.68 11.69 2.04
N ASP A 137 -15.95 10.51 2.58
CA ASP A 137 -15.95 10.26 4.03
C ASP A 137 -14.55 10.41 4.64
N LEU A 138 -13.51 9.97 3.93
CA LEU A 138 -12.11 10.18 4.34
C LEU A 138 -11.76 11.67 4.37
N LEU A 139 -12.23 12.45 3.39
CA LEU A 139 -12.01 13.90 3.35
C LEU A 139 -12.79 14.63 4.45
N ALA A 140 -13.99 14.14 4.79
CA ALA A 140 -14.79 14.67 5.89
C ALA A 140 -14.14 14.41 7.26
N ALA A 141 -13.41 13.30 7.41
CA ALA A 141 -12.66 12.95 8.62
C ALA A 141 -11.31 13.68 8.73
N ALA A 142 -10.85 14.38 7.68
CA ALA A 142 -9.58 15.08 7.67
C ALA A 142 -9.63 16.37 8.50
N THR A 143 -8.60 16.59 9.33
CA THR A 143 -8.46 17.77 10.17
C THR A 143 -7.78 18.91 9.39
N SER A 144 -8.28 20.14 9.53
CA SER A 144 -7.60 21.32 8.99
C SER A 144 -6.34 21.63 9.77
N VAL A 145 -5.23 21.82 9.05
CA VAL A 145 -3.90 22.06 9.64
C VAL A 145 -3.21 23.20 8.89
N HIS A 146 -2.30 23.89 9.58
CA HIS A 146 -1.52 24.98 9.01
C HIS A 146 -0.10 25.01 9.59
N GLY A 147 0.82 25.62 8.87
CA GLY A 147 2.21 25.74 9.27
C GLY A 147 3.02 26.59 8.31
N ALA A 148 4.35 26.59 8.41
CA ALA A 148 5.24 27.33 7.51
C ALA A 148 5.11 26.88 6.03
N TRP A 149 4.58 25.70 5.78
CA TRP A 149 4.30 25.12 4.46
C TRP A 149 2.96 25.58 3.86
N GLY A 150 2.17 26.40 4.58
CA GLY A 150 0.85 26.86 4.18
C GLY A 150 -0.27 26.22 5.01
N SER A 151 -1.41 25.97 4.38
CA SER A 151 -2.59 25.34 4.97
C SER A 151 -3.05 24.12 4.16
N GLY A 152 -3.90 23.31 4.77
CA GLY A 152 -4.44 22.12 4.13
C GLY A 152 -5.20 21.20 5.09
N LYS A 153 -5.44 19.97 4.63
CA LYS A 153 -6.13 18.93 5.38
C LYS A 153 -5.22 17.73 5.66
N LEU A 154 -5.23 17.27 6.89
CA LEU A 154 -4.49 16.10 7.35
C LEU A 154 -5.46 14.96 7.65
N LEU A 155 -5.27 13.81 7.01
CA LEU A 155 -5.81 12.54 7.43
C LEU A 155 -4.70 11.73 8.08
N HIS A 156 -4.90 11.34 9.35
CA HIS A 156 -3.93 10.57 10.10
C HIS A 156 -4.56 9.30 10.63
N THR A 157 -3.97 8.16 10.25
CA THR A 157 -4.37 6.82 10.70
C THR A 157 -3.24 6.16 11.47
N SER A 158 -3.46 4.96 11.97
CA SER A 158 -2.42 4.21 12.70
C SER A 158 -1.19 3.85 11.85
N LEU A 159 -1.32 3.74 10.52
CA LEU A 159 -0.22 3.33 9.63
C LEU A 159 0.16 4.38 8.59
N VAL A 160 -0.73 5.30 8.25
CA VAL A 160 -0.54 6.22 7.13
C VAL A 160 -0.99 7.61 7.53
N SER A 161 -0.21 8.61 7.15
CA SER A 161 -0.61 10.01 7.16
C SER A 161 -0.72 10.52 5.73
N VAL A 162 -1.74 11.32 5.45
CA VAL A 162 -1.97 12.01 4.18
C VAL A 162 -2.18 13.48 4.46
N LEU A 163 -1.39 14.33 3.83
CA LEU A 163 -1.51 15.79 3.88
C LEU A 163 -1.89 16.30 2.50
N MET A 164 -3.03 16.94 2.38
CA MET A 164 -3.49 17.63 1.18
C MET A 164 -3.36 19.13 1.40
N THR A 165 -2.43 19.77 0.69
CA THR A 165 -2.18 21.21 0.79
C THR A 165 -3.15 22.00 -0.08
N ASP A 166 -3.50 23.22 0.33
CA ASP A 166 -4.31 24.13 -0.46
C ASP A 166 -3.58 24.63 -1.72
N SER A 167 -2.23 24.45 -1.77
CA SER A 167 -1.43 24.65 -2.98
C SER A 167 -1.63 23.56 -4.06
N GLY A 168 -2.46 22.56 -3.79
CA GLY A 168 -2.81 21.51 -4.76
C GLY A 168 -1.84 20.34 -4.82
N ARG A 169 -1.07 20.06 -3.75
CA ARG A 169 -0.24 18.85 -3.64
C ARG A 169 -0.69 17.96 -2.48
N THR A 170 -0.58 16.66 -2.70
CA THR A 170 -0.85 15.64 -1.70
C THR A 170 0.45 14.94 -1.34
N TYR A 171 0.70 14.79 -0.05
CA TYR A 171 1.83 14.08 0.53
C TYR A 171 1.31 12.87 1.29
N ILE A 172 1.90 11.70 1.06
CA ILE A 172 1.48 10.44 1.71
C ILE A 172 2.70 9.65 2.19
N GLY A 173 2.61 9.08 3.39
CA GLY A 173 3.67 8.25 3.94
C GLY A 173 3.23 7.48 5.18
N ALA A 174 3.95 6.40 5.49
CA ALA A 174 3.80 5.65 6.74
C ALA A 174 4.58 6.32 7.88
N VAL A 175 4.39 7.63 8.04
CA VAL A 175 5.18 8.50 8.90
C VAL A 175 4.29 9.42 9.73
N GLN A 176 4.86 9.94 10.82
CA GLN A 176 4.18 10.96 11.61
C GLN A 176 3.91 12.24 10.81
N PRO A 177 2.84 12.99 11.10
CA PRO A 177 2.48 14.22 10.37
C PRO A 177 3.62 15.24 10.24
N SER A 178 4.48 15.35 11.25
CA SER A 178 5.64 16.25 11.23
C SER A 178 6.59 16.01 10.04
N VAL A 179 6.71 14.75 9.58
CA VAL A 179 7.54 14.40 8.43
C VAL A 179 6.89 14.89 7.13
N LEU A 180 5.54 14.80 7.03
CA LEU A 180 4.81 15.35 5.89
C LEU A 180 4.92 16.88 5.83
N TYR A 181 4.83 17.55 6.99
CA TYR A 181 4.99 19.01 7.07
C TYR A 181 6.39 19.46 6.63
N ALA A 182 7.43 18.71 7.06
CA ALA A 182 8.79 18.98 6.63
C ALA A 182 8.98 18.75 5.12
N ALA A 183 8.34 17.73 4.55
CA ALA A 183 8.37 17.50 3.10
C ALA A 183 7.62 18.59 2.33
N ALA A 184 6.47 19.05 2.84
CA ALA A 184 5.70 20.12 2.22
C ALA A 184 6.40 21.49 2.26
N ALA A 185 7.22 21.74 3.28
CA ALA A 185 7.98 22.99 3.40
C ALA A 185 9.18 23.08 2.43
N GLN A 186 9.53 21.99 1.72
CA GLN A 186 10.62 21.95 0.74
C GLN A 186 10.15 22.27 -0.70
N HIS A 187 8.86 22.44 -0.89
CA HIS A 187 8.19 22.75 -2.15
C HIS A 187 7.42 24.07 -2.04
#